data_ed1a9f25ad3d4ebe7f3b13438ea88b4a
#
_entry.id   ed1a9f25ad3d4ebe7f3b13438ea88b4a
#
_cell.length_a   1.000
_cell.length_b   1.000
_cell.length_c   1.000
_cell.angle_alpha   90.00
_cell.angle_beta   90.00
_cell.angle_gamma   90.00
#
_symmetry.space_group_name_H-M   'P 1'
#
loop_
_entity.id
_entity.type
_entity.pdbx_description
1 polymer ?
#
loop_
_entity_poly.entity_id
_entity_poly.type
_entity_poly.pdbx_seq_one_letter_code
_entity_poly.pdbx_strand_id
1 'polypeptide(L)'
;MKKRTLTALFAVTALSAAMMAGCAGKAEKEAATTAEETTTEAAEETTEAETKEAPAEEEDEENYDTGDASMDNTRNQDEIGDKELMVVSFGTSFNDSRRLTIGAIENAMEEAFPDYSVRRGFTSQIIIDHVKSRDNVTIDNVGEALKRAVDNNVKTLVVQPTHLMNGLEYNDLVDEIAQNSDAFEQVAVGEPLLTSDDDFKAVI
;
A
#
# COMPACT_ATOMS: atom_id res chain seq x y z
N MET A 1 5.97 26.04 33.53
CA MET A 1 5.29 25.25 32.50
C MET A 1 4.93 26.19 31.34
N LYS A 2 5.69 26.15 30.25
CA LYS A 2 5.46 27.03 29.09
C LYS A 2 4.80 26.20 27.98
N LYS A 3 3.54 26.51 27.68
CA LYS A 3 2.81 25.98 26.52
C LYS A 3 3.43 26.54 25.25
N ARG A 4 3.91 25.68 24.36
CA ARG A 4 4.32 26.06 23.01
C ARG A 4 3.18 25.72 22.05
N THR A 5 2.55 26.77 21.56
CA THR A 5 1.53 26.69 20.50
C THR A 5 2.28 26.58 19.17
N LEU A 6 2.10 25.48 18.45
CA LEU A 6 2.61 25.30 17.11
C LEU A 6 1.53 25.73 16.12
N THR A 7 1.74 26.87 15.47
CA THR A 7 0.84 27.38 14.43
C THR A 7 1.39 26.92 13.08
N ALA A 8 0.68 25.99 12.44
CA ALA A 8 0.95 25.60 11.05
C ALA A 8 0.31 26.62 10.10
N LEU A 9 1.13 27.27 9.31
CA LEU A 9 0.75 28.26 8.31
C LEU A 9 0.59 27.55 6.95
N PHE A 10 -0.63 27.36 6.49
CA PHE A 10 -0.91 26.89 5.14
C PHE A 10 -0.89 28.09 4.20
N ALA A 11 0.05 28.10 3.25
CA ALA A 11 0.05 29.03 2.13
C ALA A 11 -0.61 28.37 0.91
N VAL A 12 -1.80 28.80 0.59
CA VAL A 12 -2.50 28.48 -0.66
C VAL A 12 -2.01 29.45 -1.72
N THR A 13 -1.31 28.97 -2.76
CA THR A 13 -1.03 29.75 -3.96
C THR A 13 -1.91 29.26 -5.10
N ALA A 14 -2.90 30.08 -5.42
CA ALA A 14 -3.67 29.99 -6.66
C ALA A 14 -2.82 30.55 -7.81
N LEU A 15 -2.65 29.79 -8.89
CA LEU A 15 -2.04 30.30 -10.11
C LEU A 15 -3.02 30.19 -11.28
N SER A 16 -3.28 31.35 -11.82
CA SER A 16 -4.25 31.71 -12.84
C SER A 16 -3.87 31.18 -14.22
N ALA A 17 -4.90 30.88 -15.01
CA ALA A 17 -4.88 30.61 -16.44
C ALA A 17 -4.40 31.81 -17.26
N ALA A 18 -3.65 31.56 -18.32
CA ALA A 18 -3.52 32.46 -19.46
C ALA A 18 -3.64 31.67 -20.77
N MET A 19 -4.73 31.92 -21.46
CA MET A 19 -4.93 31.59 -22.88
C MET A 19 -4.09 32.50 -23.77
N MET A 20 -3.49 31.96 -24.82
CA MET A 20 -3.23 32.71 -26.03
C MET A 20 -3.43 31.80 -27.27
N ALA A 21 -4.33 32.24 -28.10
CA ALA A 21 -4.63 31.76 -29.44
C ALA A 21 -3.74 32.46 -30.48
N GLY A 22 -3.56 31.84 -31.64
CA GLY A 22 -3.06 32.50 -32.88
C GLY A 22 -2.19 31.57 -33.70
N CYS A 23 -2.56 31.17 -34.74
CA CYS A 23 -2.91 31.45 -36.15
C CYS A 23 -1.98 30.73 -37.10
N ALA A 24 -2.57 29.89 -37.87
CA ALA A 24 -2.50 29.67 -39.31
C ALA A 24 -1.25 30.10 -40.12
N GLY A 25 -0.75 29.18 -40.95
CA GLY A 25 0.18 29.46 -42.07
C GLY A 25 0.37 28.19 -42.92
N LYS A 26 -0.05 28.27 -44.16
CA LYS A 26 -0.41 27.31 -45.18
C LYS A 26 0.72 27.16 -46.21
N ALA A 27 0.77 25.94 -46.83
CA ALA A 27 1.25 25.61 -48.19
C ALA A 27 2.80 25.65 -48.39
N GLU A 28 3.42 24.85 -49.21
CA GLU A 28 3.19 24.03 -50.43
C GLU A 28 4.47 23.19 -50.61
N LYS A 29 4.41 21.89 -50.93
CA LYS A 29 4.49 21.17 -52.19
C LYS A 29 5.86 21.10 -52.90
N GLU A 30 6.22 19.92 -53.23
CA GLU A 30 6.92 19.25 -54.36
C GLU A 30 8.12 18.44 -53.90
N ALA A 31 8.24 17.24 -54.18
CA ALA A 31 8.03 16.24 -55.20
C ALA A 31 9.33 15.44 -55.42
N ALA A 32 9.16 14.13 -55.33
CA ALA A 32 9.77 13.04 -56.14
C ALA A 32 11.28 12.77 -56.06
N THR A 33 11.68 11.55 -55.72
CA THR A 33 11.99 10.47 -56.67
C THR A 33 12.63 9.27 -55.95
N THR A 34 11.97 8.13 -56.09
CA THR A 34 12.33 6.74 -56.30
C THR A 34 13.75 6.24 -55.99
N ALA A 35 13.84 5.18 -55.20
CA ALA A 35 14.43 3.86 -55.50
C ALA A 35 14.21 2.93 -54.26
N GLU A 36 13.42 1.94 -54.47
CA GLU A 36 13.55 0.47 -54.40
C GLU A 36 14.74 -0.05 -53.56
N GLU A 37 14.49 -0.89 -52.66
CA GLU A 37 14.34 -2.32 -52.47
C GLU A 37 14.80 -2.67 -51.05
N THR A 38 14.17 -3.41 -50.24
CA THR A 38 14.08 -4.83 -50.08
C THR A 38 13.53 -5.13 -48.67
N THR A 39 12.45 -5.86 -48.72
CA THR A 39 11.82 -6.71 -47.71
C THR A 39 12.69 -7.14 -46.53
N THR A 40 12.23 -6.92 -45.28
CA THR A 40 12.12 -7.99 -44.31
C THR A 40 11.01 -7.65 -43.32
N GLU A 41 9.96 -8.39 -43.41
CA GLU A 41 8.85 -8.52 -42.49
C GLU A 41 9.38 -9.04 -41.14
N ALA A 42 9.27 -8.25 -40.11
CA ALA A 42 9.37 -8.73 -38.73
C ALA A 42 8.06 -8.32 -38.04
N ALA A 43 7.19 -9.30 -37.87
CA ALA A 43 5.99 -9.21 -37.10
C ALA A 43 6.35 -8.80 -35.65
N GLU A 44 5.87 -7.65 -35.21
CA GLU A 44 5.75 -7.33 -33.77
C GLU A 44 4.61 -8.17 -33.21
N GLU A 45 4.97 -9.32 -32.70
CA GLU A 45 4.15 -10.13 -31.81
C GLU A 45 4.13 -9.43 -30.43
N THR A 46 3.07 -8.67 -30.20
CA THR A 46 2.75 -8.15 -28.88
C THR A 46 2.38 -9.34 -28.00
N THR A 47 3.36 -9.89 -27.32
CA THR A 47 3.11 -10.86 -26.24
C THR A 47 2.62 -10.07 -25.03
N GLU A 48 1.31 -10.04 -24.84
CA GLU A 48 0.73 -9.89 -23.51
C GLU A 48 1.30 -11.02 -22.66
N ALA A 49 2.23 -10.69 -21.80
CA ALA A 49 2.66 -11.59 -20.74
C ALA A 49 1.53 -11.61 -19.70
N GLU A 50 0.56 -12.50 -19.89
CA GLU A 50 -0.19 -13.03 -18.76
C GLU A 50 0.84 -13.64 -17.82
N THR A 51 1.12 -12.93 -16.73
CA THR A 51 1.82 -13.49 -15.59
C THR A 51 0.85 -14.50 -14.97
N LYS A 52 0.84 -15.73 -15.51
CA LYS A 52 0.34 -16.86 -14.74
C LYS A 52 1.28 -16.97 -13.56
N GLU A 53 0.80 -16.53 -12.39
CA GLU A 53 1.35 -17.00 -11.12
C GLU A 53 1.45 -18.52 -11.23
N ALA A 54 2.69 -19.01 -11.18
CA ALA A 54 2.91 -20.44 -11.01
C ALA A 54 2.19 -20.83 -9.72
N PRO A 55 1.44 -21.97 -9.70
CA PRO A 55 0.92 -22.46 -8.45
C PRO A 55 2.12 -22.55 -7.50
N ALA A 56 2.04 -21.84 -6.36
CA ALA A 56 2.96 -22.09 -5.27
C ALA A 56 2.87 -23.58 -5.03
N GLU A 57 3.98 -24.29 -5.26
CA GLU A 57 4.10 -25.68 -4.85
C GLU A 57 3.75 -25.63 -3.36
N GLU A 58 2.67 -26.33 -2.98
CA GLU A 58 2.34 -26.61 -1.58
C GLU A 58 3.53 -27.46 -1.08
N GLU A 59 4.64 -26.79 -0.75
CA GLU A 59 5.68 -27.43 0.03
C GLU A 59 4.99 -27.83 1.33
N ASP A 60 5.08 -29.12 1.67
CA ASP A 60 4.50 -29.73 2.86
C ASP A 60 4.87 -28.91 4.11
N GLU A 61 4.12 -27.83 4.39
CA GLU A 61 4.26 -27.05 5.63
C GLU A 61 3.86 -27.89 6.87
N GLU A 62 3.34 -29.09 6.67
CA GLU A 62 3.05 -30.04 7.75
C GLU A 62 4.24 -30.38 8.63
N ASN A 63 5.46 -30.00 8.24
CA ASN A 63 6.69 -30.36 8.94
C ASN A 63 7.41 -29.18 9.63
N TYR A 64 6.91 -27.94 9.52
CA TYR A 64 7.51 -26.77 10.14
C TYR A 64 6.76 -26.38 11.40
N ASP A 65 7.47 -26.24 12.52
CA ASP A 65 6.94 -25.59 13.71
C ASP A 65 6.78 -24.08 13.42
N THR A 66 5.56 -23.64 13.19
CA THR A 66 5.25 -22.25 12.89
C THR A 66 4.96 -21.43 14.15
N GLY A 67 4.91 -22.07 15.31
CA GLY A 67 4.54 -21.46 16.58
C GLY A 67 3.03 -21.49 16.86
N ASP A 68 2.65 -21.00 18.03
CA ASP A 68 1.28 -20.99 18.52
C ASP A 68 0.50 -19.77 18.01
N ALA A 69 -0.49 -20.02 17.15
CA ALA A 69 -1.35 -19.00 16.58
C ALA A 69 -2.14 -18.21 17.63
N SER A 70 -2.48 -18.82 18.78
CA SER A 70 -3.24 -18.17 19.86
C SER A 70 -2.45 -17.07 20.58
N MET A 71 -1.14 -17.02 20.39
CA MET A 71 -0.26 -16.00 20.97
C MET A 71 -0.18 -14.72 20.15
N ASP A 72 -0.75 -14.70 18.94
CA ASP A 72 -0.78 -13.54 18.07
C ASP A 72 -2.08 -12.74 18.24
N ASN A 73 -1.97 -11.41 18.25
CA ASN A 73 -3.14 -10.52 18.24
C ASN A 73 -3.46 -10.16 16.79
N THR A 74 -4.63 -10.59 16.30
CA THR A 74 -5.06 -10.30 14.93
C THR A 74 -5.42 -8.85 14.68
N ARG A 75 -5.64 -8.07 15.74
CA ARG A 75 -5.95 -6.64 15.72
C ARG A 75 -7.13 -6.27 14.81
N ASN A 76 -8.14 -7.12 14.78
CA ASN A 76 -9.38 -6.93 13.99
C ASN A 76 -10.64 -6.83 14.88
N GLN A 77 -10.49 -6.42 16.14
CA GLN A 77 -11.60 -6.17 17.06
C GLN A 77 -12.45 -4.97 16.61
N ASP A 78 -13.73 -5.01 16.92
CA ASP A 78 -14.67 -3.91 16.69
C ASP A 78 -14.78 -3.00 17.94
N GLU A 79 -15.68 -2.00 17.88
CA GLU A 79 -15.94 -1.05 18.97
C GLU A 79 -14.70 -0.24 19.38
N ILE A 80 -13.94 0.20 18.39
CA ILE A 80 -12.80 1.09 18.54
C ILE A 80 -13.23 2.56 18.55
N GLY A 81 -12.35 3.46 18.95
CA GLY A 81 -12.58 4.90 18.89
C GLY A 81 -12.68 5.44 17.46
N ASP A 82 -12.76 6.75 17.33
CA ASP A 82 -12.88 7.44 16.04
C ASP A 82 -11.53 7.68 15.32
N LYS A 83 -10.42 7.19 15.89
CA LYS A 83 -9.07 7.28 15.31
C LYS A 83 -8.44 5.91 15.20
N GLU A 84 -8.01 5.57 14.02
CA GLU A 84 -7.36 4.30 13.71
C GLU A 84 -5.98 4.51 13.10
N LEU A 85 -5.02 3.71 13.56
CA LEU A 85 -3.71 3.52 12.95
C LEU A 85 -3.66 2.10 12.37
N MET A 86 -3.86 1.99 11.08
CA MET A 86 -3.82 0.73 10.34
C MET A 86 -2.38 0.43 9.93
N VAL A 87 -1.79 -0.62 10.49
CA VAL A 87 -0.46 -1.12 10.09
C VAL A 87 -0.65 -2.15 9.00
N VAL A 88 -0.11 -1.88 7.81
CA VAL A 88 -0.25 -2.73 6.63
C VAL A 88 1.06 -3.41 6.30
N SER A 89 1.04 -4.74 6.27
CA SER A 89 2.19 -5.60 5.97
C SER A 89 1.87 -6.55 4.82
N PHE A 90 2.90 -7.06 4.13
CA PHE A 90 2.71 -8.19 3.21
C PHE A 90 2.11 -9.40 3.94
N GLY A 91 2.60 -9.65 5.15
CA GLY A 91 2.17 -10.75 5.99
C GLY A 91 3.20 -11.89 6.04
N THR A 92 2.93 -12.83 6.93
CA THR A 92 3.63 -14.12 7.02
C THR A 92 2.71 -15.18 7.62
N SER A 93 2.82 -16.41 7.11
CA SER A 93 2.07 -17.57 7.62
C SER A 93 2.68 -18.15 8.90
N PHE A 94 3.96 -17.88 9.19
CA PHE A 94 4.65 -18.35 10.38
C PHE A 94 4.18 -17.58 11.62
N ASN A 95 3.52 -18.26 12.56
CA ASN A 95 2.89 -17.65 13.73
C ASN A 95 3.87 -16.92 14.63
N ASP A 96 5.00 -17.53 14.98
CA ASP A 96 6.02 -16.87 15.79
C ASP A 96 6.67 -15.70 15.07
N SER A 97 6.97 -15.83 13.77
CA SER A 97 7.49 -14.73 12.97
C SER A 97 6.50 -13.56 12.94
N ARG A 98 5.21 -13.83 12.68
CA ARG A 98 4.17 -12.81 12.65
C ARG A 98 4.09 -12.07 13.97
N ARG A 99 4.05 -12.78 15.09
CA ARG A 99 3.99 -12.22 16.43
C ARG A 99 5.25 -11.42 16.81
N LEU A 100 6.44 -11.95 16.50
CA LEU A 100 7.72 -11.38 16.94
C LEU A 100 8.23 -10.25 16.03
N THR A 101 7.75 -10.13 14.80
CA THR A 101 8.15 -9.08 13.86
C THR A 101 7.01 -8.08 13.63
N ILE A 102 5.96 -8.47 12.91
CA ILE A 102 4.82 -7.60 12.60
C ILE A 102 4.14 -7.15 13.91
N GLY A 103 3.84 -8.09 14.80
CA GLY A 103 3.24 -7.80 16.11
C GLY A 103 4.10 -6.89 16.97
N ALA A 104 5.42 -6.96 16.88
CA ALA A 104 6.32 -6.06 17.61
C ALA A 104 6.24 -4.63 17.08
N ILE A 105 6.13 -4.44 15.75
CA ILE A 105 5.92 -3.13 15.14
C ILE A 105 4.58 -2.54 15.58
N GLU A 106 3.53 -3.34 15.52
CA GLU A 106 2.19 -2.93 15.93
C GLU A 106 2.10 -2.55 17.42
N ASN A 107 2.77 -3.30 18.29
CA ASN A 107 2.86 -2.97 19.71
C ASN A 107 3.62 -1.65 19.96
N ALA A 108 4.71 -1.42 19.22
CA ALA A 108 5.45 -0.17 19.30
C ALA A 108 4.61 1.03 18.82
N MET A 109 3.79 0.84 17.78
CA MET A 109 2.85 1.86 17.32
C MET A 109 1.75 2.14 18.36
N GLU A 110 1.20 1.11 18.99
CA GLU A 110 0.21 1.26 20.05
C GLU A 110 0.76 2.02 21.26
N GLU A 111 2.00 1.74 21.65
CA GLU A 111 2.68 2.46 22.73
C GLU A 111 2.97 3.92 22.35
N ALA A 112 3.40 4.17 21.12
CA ALA A 112 3.74 5.51 20.63
C ALA A 112 2.53 6.41 20.39
N PHE A 113 1.39 5.82 20.00
CA PHE A 113 0.16 6.53 19.62
C PHE A 113 -1.06 6.05 20.41
N PRO A 114 -1.10 6.23 21.73
CA PRO A 114 -2.13 5.66 22.61
C PRO A 114 -3.55 6.23 22.36
N ASP A 115 -3.67 7.30 21.60
CA ASP A 115 -4.95 7.90 21.18
C ASP A 115 -5.57 7.23 19.94
N TYR A 116 -4.85 6.29 19.33
CA TYR A 116 -5.27 5.55 18.15
C TYR A 116 -5.52 4.08 18.46
N SER A 117 -6.53 3.50 17.86
CA SER A 117 -6.69 2.05 17.84
C SER A 117 -5.81 1.46 16.75
N VAL A 118 -4.86 0.60 17.13
CA VAL A 118 -3.96 -0.03 16.16
C VAL A 118 -4.62 -1.25 15.54
N ARG A 119 -4.65 -1.28 14.22
CA ARG A 119 -5.25 -2.34 13.39
C ARG A 119 -4.23 -2.95 12.46
N ARG A 120 -4.52 -4.18 12.02
CA ARG A 120 -3.70 -4.94 11.06
C ARG A 120 -4.43 -5.07 9.72
N GLY A 121 -3.70 -4.88 8.63
CA GLY A 121 -4.09 -5.31 7.29
C GLY A 121 -2.93 -6.06 6.61
N PHE A 122 -3.25 -7.12 5.86
CA PHE A 122 -2.26 -7.79 5.01
C PHE A 122 -2.56 -7.55 3.54
N THR A 123 -1.49 -7.44 2.73
CA THR A 123 -1.63 -7.33 1.27
C THR A 123 -1.69 -8.69 0.58
N SER A 124 -1.08 -9.74 1.15
CA SER A 124 -1.04 -11.07 0.55
C SER A 124 -2.25 -11.92 0.91
N GLN A 125 -3.17 -12.10 -0.06
CA GLN A 125 -4.34 -12.95 0.12
C GLN A 125 -3.95 -14.43 0.33
N ILE A 126 -2.89 -14.90 -0.33
CA ILE A 126 -2.39 -16.28 -0.19
C ILE A 126 -2.01 -16.56 1.27
N ILE A 127 -1.31 -15.62 1.92
CA ILE A 127 -0.93 -15.75 3.34
C ILE A 127 -2.18 -15.75 4.23
N ILE A 128 -3.14 -14.86 3.98
CA ILE A 128 -4.39 -14.77 4.73
C ILE A 128 -5.15 -16.10 4.66
N ASP A 129 -5.33 -16.64 3.45
CA ASP A 129 -6.05 -17.88 3.21
C ASP A 129 -5.35 -19.08 3.87
N HIS A 130 -4.01 -19.10 3.80
CA HIS A 130 -3.21 -20.14 4.42
C HIS A 130 -3.37 -20.13 5.95
N VAL A 131 -3.19 -18.98 6.60
CA VAL A 131 -3.40 -18.82 8.06
C VAL A 131 -4.83 -19.20 8.45
N LYS A 132 -5.81 -18.80 7.64
CA LYS A 132 -7.22 -19.15 7.88
C LYS A 132 -7.47 -20.65 7.80
N SER A 133 -6.92 -21.32 6.78
CA SER A 133 -7.12 -22.76 6.58
C SER A 133 -6.42 -23.60 7.64
N ARG A 134 -5.19 -23.27 8.01
CA ARG A 134 -4.38 -24.00 8.97
C ARG A 134 -4.78 -23.76 10.43
N ASP A 135 -4.95 -22.49 10.81
CA ASP A 135 -5.09 -22.07 12.20
C ASP A 135 -6.52 -21.62 12.55
N ASN A 136 -7.41 -21.50 11.55
CA ASN A 136 -8.74 -20.89 11.69
C ASN A 136 -8.67 -19.44 12.26
N VAL A 137 -7.56 -18.74 12.04
CA VAL A 137 -7.37 -17.34 12.41
C VAL A 137 -7.77 -16.46 11.23
N THR A 138 -8.55 -15.41 11.49
CA THR A 138 -8.94 -14.43 10.47
C THR A 138 -8.06 -13.20 10.56
N ILE A 139 -7.44 -12.83 9.46
CA ILE A 139 -6.67 -11.60 9.29
C ILE A 139 -7.33 -10.85 8.15
N ASP A 140 -7.58 -9.57 8.33
CA ASP A 140 -8.22 -8.74 7.30
C ASP A 140 -7.19 -8.42 6.19
N ASN A 141 -7.62 -8.49 4.92
CA ASN A 141 -6.90 -7.83 3.85
C ASN A 141 -7.16 -6.31 3.90
N VAL A 142 -6.51 -5.54 3.02
CA VAL A 142 -6.62 -4.07 3.05
C VAL A 142 -8.06 -3.61 2.89
N GLY A 143 -8.81 -4.16 1.94
CA GLY A 143 -10.21 -3.82 1.71
C GLY A 143 -11.12 -4.18 2.87
N GLU A 144 -10.91 -5.34 3.49
CA GLU A 144 -11.66 -5.77 4.68
C GLU A 144 -11.34 -4.89 5.88
N ALA A 145 -10.07 -4.50 6.07
CA ALA A 145 -9.65 -3.59 7.13
C ALA A 145 -10.26 -2.19 6.93
N LEU A 146 -10.24 -1.65 5.71
CA LEU A 146 -10.90 -0.37 5.38
C LEU A 146 -12.41 -0.43 5.63
N LYS A 147 -13.05 -1.52 5.19
CA LYS A 147 -14.47 -1.72 5.44
C LYS A 147 -14.77 -1.77 6.94
N ARG A 148 -13.96 -2.47 7.72
CA ARG A 148 -14.10 -2.54 9.18
C ARG A 148 -13.93 -1.16 9.81
N ALA A 149 -12.97 -0.34 9.36
CA ALA A 149 -12.80 1.03 9.83
C ALA A 149 -14.06 1.88 9.58
N VAL A 150 -14.67 1.76 8.40
CA VAL A 150 -15.94 2.42 8.08
C VAL A 150 -17.09 1.94 8.98
N ASP A 151 -17.22 0.62 9.16
CA ASP A 151 -18.27 0.02 9.99
C ASP A 151 -18.14 0.44 11.48
N ASN A 152 -16.91 0.69 11.94
CA ASN A 152 -16.61 1.23 13.28
C ASN A 152 -16.74 2.75 13.39
N ASN A 153 -17.15 3.45 12.33
CA ASN A 153 -17.29 4.91 12.29
C ASN A 153 -15.98 5.67 12.58
N VAL A 154 -14.85 5.12 12.11
CA VAL A 154 -13.55 5.80 12.17
C VAL A 154 -13.62 7.10 11.37
N LYS A 155 -13.13 8.20 11.95
CA LYS A 155 -13.08 9.52 11.32
C LYS A 155 -11.70 9.88 10.83
N THR A 156 -10.69 9.51 11.62
CA THR A 156 -9.28 9.73 11.30
C THR A 156 -8.60 8.40 11.08
N LEU A 157 -8.21 8.13 9.85
CA LEU A 157 -7.47 6.95 9.45
C LEU A 157 -6.02 7.33 9.13
N VAL A 158 -5.07 6.72 9.81
CA VAL A 158 -3.65 6.77 9.46
C VAL A 158 -3.24 5.37 9.04
N VAL A 159 -2.66 5.23 7.86
CA VAL A 159 -2.16 3.95 7.36
C VAL A 159 -0.64 3.99 7.35
N GLN A 160 -0.02 3.05 8.07
CA GLN A 160 1.43 2.88 8.11
C GLN A 160 1.82 1.57 7.43
N PRO A 161 2.36 1.62 6.21
CA PRO A 161 2.92 0.44 5.57
C PRO A 161 4.22 0.01 6.24
N THR A 162 4.46 -1.29 6.33
CA THR A 162 5.74 -1.87 6.76
C THR A 162 6.63 -2.25 5.58
N HIS A 163 6.26 -1.84 4.38
CA HIS A 163 7.02 -2.08 3.15
C HIS A 163 8.40 -1.45 3.23
N LEU A 164 9.38 -2.16 2.69
CA LEU A 164 10.78 -1.71 2.75
C LEU A 164 11.03 -0.51 1.81
N MET A 165 10.42 -0.54 0.63
CA MET A 165 10.63 0.47 -0.41
C MET A 165 9.35 0.73 -1.21
N ASN A 166 9.35 1.79 -1.98
CA ASN A 166 8.28 2.12 -2.91
C ASN A 166 8.31 1.12 -4.09
N GLY A 167 7.29 0.27 -4.19
CA GLY A 167 7.12 -0.78 -5.20
C GLY A 167 5.65 -0.94 -5.57
N LEU A 168 5.34 -1.98 -6.36
CA LEU A 168 3.97 -2.22 -6.83
C LEU A 168 2.97 -2.35 -5.69
N GLU A 169 3.27 -3.18 -4.69
CA GLU A 169 2.37 -3.40 -3.55
C GLU A 169 2.09 -2.13 -2.74
N TYR A 170 3.10 -1.26 -2.57
CA TYR A 170 2.87 0.02 -1.93
C TYR A 170 2.00 0.95 -2.77
N ASN A 171 2.19 0.97 -4.08
CA ASN A 171 1.38 1.77 -4.99
C ASN A 171 -0.06 1.27 -5.02
N ASP A 172 -0.28 -0.04 -5.09
CA ASP A 172 -1.61 -0.65 -5.06
C ASP A 172 -2.32 -0.33 -3.74
N LEU A 173 -1.61 -0.39 -2.61
CA LEU A 173 -2.13 0.02 -1.30
C LEU A 173 -2.56 1.49 -1.29
N VAL A 174 -1.71 2.40 -1.81
CA VAL A 174 -2.03 3.84 -1.87
C VAL A 174 -3.26 4.09 -2.74
N ASP A 175 -3.37 3.41 -3.88
CA ASP A 175 -4.50 3.53 -4.80
C ASP A 175 -5.80 3.00 -4.15
N GLU A 176 -5.75 1.89 -3.44
CA GLU A 176 -6.90 1.33 -2.73
C GLU A 176 -7.37 2.25 -1.60
N ILE A 177 -6.45 2.84 -0.82
CA ILE A 177 -6.79 3.82 0.21
C ILE A 177 -7.40 5.07 -0.41
N ALA A 178 -6.83 5.57 -1.51
CA ALA A 178 -7.34 6.76 -2.19
C ALA A 178 -8.78 6.57 -2.70
N GLN A 179 -9.12 5.37 -3.20
CA GLN A 179 -10.48 5.04 -3.65
C GLN A 179 -11.51 4.99 -2.51
N ASN A 180 -11.07 4.79 -1.28
CA ASN A 180 -11.93 4.70 -0.10
C ASN A 180 -11.84 5.93 0.82
N SER A 181 -11.03 6.93 0.48
CA SER A 181 -10.72 8.08 1.35
C SER A 181 -11.94 8.94 1.70
N ASP A 182 -12.93 9.04 0.82
CA ASP A 182 -14.15 9.81 1.03
C ASP A 182 -15.03 9.29 2.20
N ALA A 183 -14.76 8.07 2.67
CA ALA A 183 -15.46 7.50 3.81
C ALA A 183 -14.99 8.06 5.16
N PHE A 184 -13.88 8.79 5.20
CA PHE A 184 -13.24 9.30 6.42
C PHE A 184 -13.17 10.83 6.40
N GLU A 185 -13.13 11.46 7.59
CA GLU A 185 -12.90 12.91 7.69
C GLU A 185 -11.45 13.29 7.40
N GLN A 186 -10.52 12.40 7.75
CA GLN A 186 -9.08 12.57 7.54
C GLN A 186 -8.43 11.23 7.22
N VAL A 187 -7.59 11.22 6.18
CA VAL A 187 -6.75 10.06 5.82
C VAL A 187 -5.31 10.52 5.63
N ALA A 188 -4.38 9.75 6.17
CA ALA A 188 -2.95 9.92 5.93
C ALA A 188 -2.30 8.55 5.68
N VAL A 189 -1.37 8.50 4.72
CA VAL A 189 -0.59 7.30 4.41
C VAL A 189 0.87 7.60 4.65
N GLY A 190 1.53 6.76 5.43
CA GLY A 190 2.96 6.81 5.67
C GLY A 190 3.76 6.32 4.46
N GLU A 191 5.01 6.75 4.37
CA GLU A 191 5.96 6.27 3.38
C GLU A 191 6.55 4.91 3.81
N PRO A 192 7.08 4.11 2.86
CA PRO A 192 7.89 2.93 3.17
C PRO A 192 9.17 3.29 3.95
N LEU A 193 9.83 2.27 4.51
CA LEU A 193 11.00 2.47 5.37
C LEU A 193 12.18 3.16 4.67
N LEU A 194 12.41 2.85 3.39
CA LEU A 194 13.56 3.33 2.62
C LEU A 194 13.08 4.14 1.40
N THR A 195 12.89 5.44 1.57
CA THR A 195 12.44 6.35 0.51
C THR A 195 13.44 7.44 0.17
N SER A 196 14.36 7.74 1.10
CA SER A 196 15.36 8.79 0.93
C SER A 196 16.79 8.30 1.28
N ASP A 197 17.80 9.06 0.82
CA ASP A 197 19.20 8.80 1.19
C ASP A 197 19.43 8.87 2.72
N ASP A 198 18.63 9.64 3.43
CA ASP A 198 18.75 9.76 4.88
C ASP A 198 18.15 8.55 5.59
N ASP A 199 17.07 7.94 5.05
CA ASP A 199 16.53 6.67 5.56
C ASP A 199 17.57 5.55 5.41
N PHE A 200 18.20 5.46 4.23
CA PHE A 200 19.29 4.50 4.01
C PHE A 200 20.43 4.66 5.02
N LYS A 201 20.83 5.90 5.32
CA LYS A 201 21.87 6.18 6.32
C LYS A 201 21.43 5.85 7.76
N ALA A 202 20.16 6.00 8.06
CA ALA A 202 19.62 5.74 9.39
C ALA A 202 19.55 4.24 9.72
N VAL A 203 19.47 3.37 8.70
CA VAL A 203 19.34 1.92 8.84
C VAL A 203 20.69 1.20 8.80
N ILE A 204 21.73 1.78 8.18
CA ILE A 204 23.08 1.23 8.07
C ILE A 204 23.91 1.60 9.31
#